data_2f083719078b31ee5b2d388c4077a461
#
_entry.id   2f083719078b31ee5b2d388c4077a461
#
_cell.length_a   1.000
_cell.length_b   1.000
_cell.length_c   1.000
_cell.angle_alpha   90.00
_cell.angle_beta   90.00
_cell.angle_gamma   90.00
#
_symmetry.space_group_name_H-M   'P 1'
#
loop_
_entity.id
_entity.type
_entity.pdbx_description
1 polymer ?
#
loop_
_entity_poly.entity_id
_entity_poly.type
_entity_poly.pdbx_seq_one_letter_code
_entity_poly.pdbx_strand_id
1 'polypeptide(L)'
;MPDRREAIFISSTNASRPSKKRILTVCVKLFLEQGYKKTTVAQIVQQASVSNSIFQNIFRAKDGVLTELAQFMFSNQFAMARSTAGTQLPPIYVYAVETAIQMTLTELNENLREIYIEAYTQKEASDYIFRETAKELYQIFSPYQPELTEQDFYFMEIGSAGIMRGFMAHPCDEALTLEKKLRTFLTMSLRSYHVPEDEIKKAVDFIGGMDIRAVSERVMHELFKALAMRFEFTL
;
A
#
# COMPACT_ATOMS: atom_id res chain seq x y z
N MET A 1 -9.82 -38.54 -29.42
CA MET A 1 -9.13 -37.34 -29.93
C MET A 1 -9.54 -36.20 -29.00
N PRO A 2 -8.62 -35.54 -28.29
CA PRO A 2 -8.96 -34.42 -27.45
C PRO A 2 -9.43 -33.22 -28.30
N ASP A 3 -10.46 -32.56 -27.83
CA ASP A 3 -11.14 -31.45 -28.51
C ASP A 3 -10.15 -30.31 -28.80
N ARG A 4 -10.11 -29.84 -30.05
CA ARG A 4 -9.28 -28.71 -30.49
C ARG A 4 -9.52 -27.43 -29.69
N ARG A 5 -10.66 -27.28 -28.99
CA ARG A 5 -10.98 -26.13 -28.16
C ARG A 5 -10.24 -26.13 -26.81
N GLU A 6 -10.05 -27.33 -26.22
CA GLU A 6 -9.25 -27.44 -24.97
C GLU A 6 -7.76 -27.19 -25.19
N ALA A 7 -7.21 -27.67 -26.32
CA ALA A 7 -5.79 -27.42 -26.65
C ALA A 7 -5.48 -25.95 -26.92
N ILE A 8 -6.43 -25.19 -27.49
CA ILE A 8 -6.28 -23.73 -27.69
C ILE A 8 -6.37 -22.97 -26.36
N PHE A 9 -7.23 -23.41 -25.43
CA PHE A 9 -7.39 -22.77 -24.12
C PHE A 9 -6.16 -22.98 -23.24
N ILE A 10 -5.58 -24.19 -23.22
CA ILE A 10 -4.36 -24.51 -22.45
C ILE A 10 -3.13 -23.81 -23.06
N SER A 11 -3.05 -23.68 -24.39
CA SER A 11 -1.96 -22.94 -25.04
C SER A 11 -2.00 -21.44 -24.78
N SER A 12 -3.19 -20.83 -24.72
CA SER A 12 -3.33 -19.40 -24.45
C SER A 12 -3.00 -19.02 -22.99
N THR A 13 -3.33 -19.88 -22.02
CA THR A 13 -2.99 -19.66 -20.60
C THR A 13 -1.49 -19.81 -20.32
N ASN A 14 -0.79 -20.71 -21.01
CA ASN A 14 0.66 -20.87 -20.83
C ASN A 14 1.47 -19.74 -21.48
N ALA A 15 1.04 -19.18 -22.60
CA ALA A 15 1.69 -18.04 -23.26
C ALA A 15 1.43 -16.70 -22.52
N SER A 16 0.38 -16.59 -21.72
CA SER A 16 0.04 -15.37 -20.98
C SER A 16 0.90 -15.15 -19.73
N ARG A 17 1.33 -16.22 -19.04
CA ARG A 17 2.17 -16.12 -17.83
C ARG A 17 3.51 -15.40 -18.05
N PRO A 18 4.35 -15.74 -19.04
CA PRO A 18 5.59 -15.02 -19.33
C PRO A 18 5.34 -13.55 -19.70
N SER A 19 4.24 -13.27 -20.43
CA SER A 19 3.88 -11.89 -20.79
C SER A 19 3.41 -11.08 -19.59
N LYS A 20 2.57 -11.66 -18.71
CA LYS A 20 2.16 -11.03 -17.45
C LYS A 20 3.36 -10.64 -16.61
N LYS A 21 4.33 -11.55 -16.44
CA LYS A 21 5.54 -11.31 -15.67
C LYS A 21 6.36 -10.15 -16.23
N ARG A 22 6.63 -10.14 -17.56
CA ARG A 22 7.38 -9.06 -18.21
C ARG A 22 6.68 -7.70 -18.05
N ILE A 23 5.36 -7.66 -18.21
CA ILE A 23 4.58 -6.43 -18.02
C ILE A 23 4.72 -5.93 -16.58
N LEU A 24 4.56 -6.81 -15.58
CA LEU A 24 4.71 -6.46 -14.16
C LEU A 24 6.10 -5.92 -13.86
N THR A 25 7.15 -6.62 -14.30
CA THR A 25 8.56 -6.19 -14.16
C THR A 25 8.77 -4.77 -14.66
N VAL A 26 8.37 -4.51 -15.91
CA VAL A 26 8.54 -3.19 -16.55
C VAL A 26 7.69 -2.12 -15.86
N CYS A 27 6.42 -2.42 -15.57
CA CYS A 27 5.53 -1.47 -14.92
C CYS A 27 6.04 -1.03 -13.56
N VAL A 28 6.36 -1.98 -12.68
CA VAL A 28 6.80 -1.67 -11.32
C VAL A 28 8.09 -0.87 -11.36
N LYS A 29 9.04 -1.25 -12.22
CA LYS A 29 10.26 -0.48 -12.43
C LYS A 29 9.95 0.97 -12.84
N LEU A 30 9.14 1.17 -13.88
CA LEU A 30 8.77 2.50 -14.36
C LEU A 30 8.03 3.33 -13.30
N PHE A 31 7.13 2.70 -12.51
CA PHE A 31 6.44 3.40 -11.44
C PHE A 31 7.41 3.92 -10.38
N LEU A 32 8.43 3.14 -10.04
CA LEU A 32 9.43 3.55 -9.05
C LEU A 32 10.42 4.59 -9.61
N GLU A 33 10.79 4.50 -10.88
CA GLU A 33 11.79 5.39 -11.51
C GLU A 33 11.23 6.75 -11.92
N GLN A 34 10.01 6.78 -12.51
CA GLN A 34 9.45 8.02 -13.10
C GLN A 34 8.06 8.40 -12.58
N GLY A 35 7.47 7.58 -11.70
CA GLY A 35 6.14 7.77 -11.14
C GLY A 35 5.02 7.11 -11.96
N TYR A 36 3.90 6.88 -11.27
CA TYR A 36 2.72 6.26 -11.87
C TYR A 36 2.13 7.12 -13.00
N LYS A 37 2.00 8.43 -12.77
CA LYS A 37 1.33 9.36 -13.72
C LYS A 37 2.10 9.49 -15.03
N LYS A 38 3.42 9.55 -14.98
CA LYS A 38 4.28 9.68 -16.16
C LYS A 38 4.44 8.38 -16.94
N THR A 39 4.10 7.23 -16.34
CA THR A 39 4.19 5.92 -16.98
C THR A 39 3.00 5.69 -17.90
N THR A 40 3.25 5.45 -19.17
CA THR A 40 2.23 5.21 -20.20
C THR A 40 2.16 3.74 -20.62
N VAL A 41 0.98 3.30 -21.07
CA VAL A 41 0.80 1.94 -21.61
C VAL A 41 1.72 1.72 -22.83
N ALA A 42 1.95 2.73 -23.66
CA ALA A 42 2.86 2.66 -24.80
C ALA A 42 4.30 2.32 -24.36
N GLN A 43 4.83 2.98 -23.34
CA GLN A 43 6.15 2.66 -22.77
C GLN A 43 6.19 1.22 -22.23
N ILE A 44 5.15 0.82 -21.50
CA ILE A 44 5.06 -0.51 -20.90
C ILE A 44 5.11 -1.61 -21.97
N VAL A 45 4.26 -1.54 -22.99
CA VAL A 45 4.20 -2.56 -24.03
C VAL A 45 5.47 -2.62 -24.87
N GLN A 46 6.07 -1.46 -25.15
CA GLN A 46 7.34 -1.36 -25.86
C GLN A 46 8.47 -2.03 -25.07
N GLN A 47 8.65 -1.68 -23.81
CA GLN A 47 9.74 -2.21 -22.98
C GLN A 47 9.51 -3.68 -22.59
N ALA A 48 8.27 -4.08 -22.35
CA ALA A 48 7.93 -5.48 -22.07
C ALA A 48 7.96 -6.37 -23.33
N SER A 49 8.15 -5.79 -24.52
CA SER A 49 8.11 -6.51 -25.82
C SER A 49 6.82 -7.33 -25.96
N VAL A 50 5.68 -6.69 -25.75
CA VAL A 50 4.34 -7.26 -25.93
C VAL A 50 3.49 -6.34 -26.80
N SER A 51 2.41 -6.88 -27.38
CA SER A 51 1.44 -6.05 -28.09
C SER A 51 0.44 -5.38 -27.13
N ASN A 52 -0.18 -4.28 -27.59
CA ASN A 52 -1.28 -3.64 -26.86
C ASN A 52 -2.41 -4.64 -26.55
N SER A 53 -2.74 -5.53 -27.49
CA SER A 53 -3.77 -6.55 -27.27
C SER A 53 -3.43 -7.52 -26.15
N ILE A 54 -2.16 -7.92 -26.03
CA ILE A 54 -1.70 -8.78 -24.92
C ILE A 54 -1.82 -8.03 -23.59
N PHE A 55 -1.40 -6.77 -23.54
CA PHE A 55 -1.52 -5.96 -22.34
C PHE A 55 -2.99 -5.80 -21.91
N GLN A 56 -3.86 -5.42 -22.85
CA GLN A 56 -5.30 -5.23 -22.60
C GLN A 56 -6.01 -6.52 -22.15
N ASN A 57 -5.62 -7.68 -22.71
CA ASN A 57 -6.18 -8.95 -22.31
C ASN A 57 -5.78 -9.37 -20.90
N ILE A 58 -4.61 -8.97 -20.41
CA ILE A 58 -4.09 -9.35 -19.09
C ILE A 58 -4.53 -8.34 -18.01
N PHE A 59 -4.38 -7.05 -18.26
CA PHE A 59 -4.55 -6.00 -17.26
C PHE A 59 -5.65 -4.97 -17.56
N ARG A 60 -6.22 -5.00 -18.77
CA ARG A 60 -7.21 -4.02 -19.28
C ARG A 60 -6.68 -2.59 -19.29
N ALA A 61 -6.11 -2.13 -18.16
CA ALA A 61 -5.55 -0.81 -17.96
C ALA A 61 -4.32 -0.86 -17.03
N LYS A 62 -3.63 0.25 -16.89
CA LYS A 62 -2.50 0.43 -15.98
C LYS A 62 -2.88 0.17 -14.51
N ASP A 63 -4.14 0.42 -14.16
CA ASP A 63 -4.70 0.23 -12.82
C ASP A 63 -4.70 -1.25 -12.38
N GLY A 64 -4.89 -2.19 -13.30
CA GLY A 64 -4.78 -3.62 -13.00
C GLY A 64 -3.37 -4.03 -12.56
N VAL A 65 -2.33 -3.37 -13.08
CA VAL A 65 -0.95 -3.56 -12.60
C VAL A 65 -0.76 -2.96 -11.22
N LEU A 66 -1.35 -1.79 -10.98
CA LEU A 66 -1.31 -1.13 -9.67
C LEU A 66 -1.93 -2.02 -8.58
N THR A 67 -3.02 -2.72 -8.89
CA THR A 67 -3.64 -3.68 -7.96
C THR A 67 -2.67 -4.79 -7.55
N GLU A 68 -1.94 -5.39 -8.49
CA GLU A 68 -0.92 -6.42 -8.18
C GLU A 68 0.22 -5.86 -7.30
N LEU A 69 0.64 -4.61 -7.57
CA LEU A 69 1.66 -3.92 -6.76
C LEU A 69 1.14 -3.61 -5.35
N ALA A 70 -0.08 -3.08 -5.24
CA ALA A 70 -0.71 -2.80 -3.95
C ALA A 70 -0.85 -4.08 -3.11
N GLN A 71 -1.32 -5.19 -3.70
CA GLN A 71 -1.40 -6.47 -3.02
C GLN A 71 -0.05 -6.90 -2.42
N PHE A 72 1.04 -6.74 -3.17
CA PHE A 72 2.37 -7.05 -2.67
C PHE A 72 2.81 -6.11 -1.55
N MET A 73 2.62 -4.80 -1.71
CA MET A 73 3.07 -3.80 -0.73
C MET A 73 2.31 -3.92 0.59
N PHE A 74 1.00 -4.16 0.53
CA PHE A 74 0.14 -4.16 1.71
C PHE A 74 0.04 -5.52 2.42
N SER A 75 0.41 -6.64 1.77
CA SER A 75 0.29 -7.98 2.35
C SER A 75 1.12 -8.21 3.62
N ASN A 76 2.18 -7.44 3.84
CA ASN A 76 3.12 -7.63 4.96
C ASN A 76 3.34 -6.37 5.82
N GLN A 77 2.58 -5.28 5.59
CA GLN A 77 2.84 -3.99 6.25
C GLN A 77 2.72 -4.05 7.77
N PHE A 78 1.66 -4.69 8.31
CA PHE A 78 1.50 -4.84 9.75
C PHE A 78 2.52 -5.79 10.38
N ALA A 79 2.92 -6.85 9.69
CA ALA A 79 4.00 -7.72 10.15
C ALA A 79 5.34 -6.96 10.26
N MET A 80 5.63 -6.09 9.30
CA MET A 80 6.79 -5.22 9.31
C MET A 80 6.71 -4.19 10.45
N ALA A 81 5.54 -3.58 10.66
CA ALA A 81 5.31 -2.66 11.76
C ALA A 81 5.50 -3.34 13.13
N ARG A 82 4.99 -4.56 13.32
CA ARG A 82 5.21 -5.36 14.54
C ARG A 82 6.69 -5.64 14.78
N SER A 83 7.45 -6.01 13.75
CA SER A 83 8.89 -6.26 13.89
C SER A 83 9.67 -4.98 14.20
N THR A 84 9.23 -3.84 13.71
CA THR A 84 9.84 -2.52 13.94
C THR A 84 9.49 -1.96 15.31
N ALA A 85 8.23 -2.07 15.71
CA ALA A 85 7.73 -1.57 16.99
C ALA A 85 8.23 -2.39 18.19
N GLY A 86 8.51 -3.67 17.98
CA GLY A 86 8.83 -4.64 19.03
C GLY A 86 7.64 -5.54 19.36
N THR A 87 7.91 -6.80 19.61
CA THR A 87 6.91 -7.88 19.75
C THR A 87 6.02 -7.79 21.00
N GLN A 88 6.31 -6.88 21.93
CA GLN A 88 5.61 -6.74 23.21
C GLN A 88 4.81 -5.44 23.33
N LEU A 89 4.74 -4.62 22.28
CA LEU A 89 3.98 -3.38 22.33
C LEU A 89 2.46 -3.63 22.22
N PRO A 90 1.64 -2.85 22.92
CA PRO A 90 0.20 -2.88 22.74
C PRO A 90 -0.21 -2.69 21.26
N PRO A 91 -1.30 -3.32 20.80
CA PRO A 91 -1.69 -3.29 19.37
C PRO A 91 -1.87 -1.88 18.79
N ILE A 92 -2.31 -0.91 19.59
CA ILE A 92 -2.45 0.49 19.19
C ILE A 92 -1.12 1.11 18.72
N TYR A 93 0.00 0.72 19.31
CA TYR A 93 1.33 1.22 18.90
C TYR A 93 1.76 0.61 17.57
N VAL A 94 1.34 -0.64 17.29
CA VAL A 94 1.58 -1.26 15.98
C VAL A 94 0.87 -0.47 14.88
N TYR A 95 -0.39 -0.09 15.11
CA TYR A 95 -1.14 0.78 14.20
C TYR A 95 -0.45 2.15 14.02
N ALA A 96 -0.03 2.78 15.12
CA ALA A 96 0.63 4.08 15.07
C ALA A 96 1.96 4.02 14.30
N VAL A 97 2.77 2.98 14.49
CA VAL A 97 4.03 2.78 13.76
C VAL A 97 3.77 2.50 12.28
N GLU A 98 2.84 1.62 11.97
CA GLU A 98 2.49 1.25 10.60
C GLU A 98 2.08 2.49 9.80
N THR A 99 1.10 3.24 10.31
CA THR A 99 0.59 4.43 9.63
C THR A 99 1.61 5.56 9.55
N ALA A 100 2.44 5.74 10.58
CA ALA A 100 3.52 6.72 10.57
C ALA A 100 4.59 6.37 9.52
N ILE A 101 4.93 5.08 9.35
CA ILE A 101 5.85 4.62 8.30
C ILE A 101 5.25 4.91 6.92
N GLN A 102 4.00 4.53 6.65
CA GLN A 102 3.37 4.78 5.35
C GLN A 102 3.39 6.27 4.97
N MET A 103 2.99 7.14 5.89
CA MET A 103 3.02 8.59 5.65
C MET A 103 4.43 9.11 5.41
N THR A 104 5.41 8.63 6.19
CA THR A 104 6.79 9.07 6.04
C THR A 104 7.38 8.59 4.72
N LEU A 105 7.08 7.37 4.26
CA LEU A 105 7.48 6.88 2.94
C LEU A 105 7.02 7.81 1.81
N THR A 106 5.79 8.34 1.91
CA THR A 106 5.27 9.29 0.92
C THR A 106 5.93 10.66 0.97
N GLU A 107 6.58 11.02 2.08
CA GLU A 107 7.40 12.25 2.17
C GLU A 107 8.83 12.02 1.68
N LEU A 108 9.36 10.82 1.84
CA LEU A 108 10.72 10.48 1.41
C LEU A 108 10.83 10.26 -0.10
N ASN A 109 9.75 9.82 -0.75
CA ASN A 109 9.77 9.47 -2.17
C ASN A 109 8.47 9.86 -2.88
N GLU A 110 8.57 10.79 -3.85
CA GLU A 110 7.42 11.29 -4.60
C GLU A 110 6.75 10.20 -5.47
N ASN A 111 7.52 9.30 -6.05
CA ASN A 111 6.97 8.21 -6.86
C ASN A 111 6.21 7.21 -6.01
N LEU A 112 6.68 6.90 -4.78
CA LEU A 112 5.92 6.15 -3.80
C LEU A 112 4.65 6.89 -3.39
N ARG A 113 4.71 8.21 -3.17
CA ARG A 113 3.51 9.03 -2.89
C ARG A 113 2.45 8.86 -3.98
N GLU A 114 2.83 8.95 -5.26
CA GLU A 114 1.91 8.71 -6.36
C GLU A 114 1.30 7.32 -6.32
N ILE A 115 2.11 6.29 -6.10
CA ILE A 115 1.65 4.88 -6.01
C ILE A 115 0.64 4.71 -4.87
N TYR A 116 0.94 5.21 -3.66
CA TYR A 116 0.03 5.11 -2.51
C TYR A 116 -1.28 5.85 -2.77
N ILE A 117 -1.24 7.10 -3.24
CA ILE A 117 -2.45 7.90 -3.53
C ILE A 117 -3.33 7.18 -4.56
N GLU A 118 -2.74 6.68 -5.64
CA GLU A 118 -3.48 5.97 -6.68
C GLU A 118 -4.03 4.63 -6.16
N ALA A 119 -3.28 3.87 -5.35
CA ALA A 119 -3.74 2.63 -4.75
C ALA A 119 -4.98 2.83 -3.85
N TYR A 120 -5.00 3.91 -3.06
CA TYR A 120 -6.17 4.31 -2.26
C TYR A 120 -7.31 4.94 -3.07
N THR A 121 -7.11 5.22 -4.36
CA THR A 121 -8.11 5.86 -5.24
C THR A 121 -8.76 4.86 -6.18
N GLN A 122 -7.97 3.96 -6.75
CA GLN A 122 -8.45 3.00 -7.74
C GLN A 122 -9.27 1.90 -7.05
N LYS A 123 -10.49 1.67 -7.54
CA LYS A 123 -11.49 0.84 -6.87
C LYS A 123 -10.98 -0.56 -6.49
N GLU A 124 -10.37 -1.28 -7.44
CA GLU A 124 -9.93 -2.66 -7.18
C GLU A 124 -8.78 -2.73 -6.17
N ALA A 125 -7.83 -1.79 -6.24
CA ALA A 125 -6.71 -1.70 -5.31
C ALA A 125 -7.19 -1.27 -3.91
N SER A 126 -8.04 -0.23 -3.83
CA SER A 126 -8.56 0.28 -2.57
C SER A 126 -9.48 -0.73 -1.87
N ASP A 127 -10.36 -1.41 -2.61
CA ASP A 127 -11.19 -2.49 -2.03
C ASP A 127 -10.35 -3.61 -1.42
N TYR A 128 -9.24 -3.98 -2.05
CA TYR A 128 -8.30 -4.95 -1.48
C TYR A 128 -7.65 -4.42 -0.18
N ILE A 129 -7.13 -3.19 -0.22
CA ILE A 129 -6.49 -2.55 0.94
C ILE A 129 -7.48 -2.49 2.10
N PHE A 130 -8.69 -1.97 1.89
CA PHE A 130 -9.69 -1.82 2.94
C PHE A 130 -10.09 -3.16 3.58
N ARG A 131 -10.22 -4.23 2.77
CA ARG A 131 -10.57 -5.56 3.30
C ARG A 131 -9.45 -6.16 4.15
N GLU A 132 -8.21 -6.06 3.70
CA GLU A 132 -7.08 -6.63 4.44
C GLU A 132 -6.77 -5.79 5.70
N THR A 133 -6.83 -4.46 5.59
CA THR A 133 -6.62 -3.57 6.74
C THR A 133 -7.73 -3.74 7.78
N ALA A 134 -8.99 -3.87 7.38
CA ALA A 134 -10.12 -4.04 8.30
C ALA A 134 -9.95 -5.24 9.26
N LYS A 135 -9.37 -6.33 8.80
CA LYS A 135 -9.08 -7.51 9.65
C LYS A 135 -8.11 -7.16 10.78
N GLU A 136 -7.06 -6.42 10.45
CA GLU A 136 -6.07 -5.95 11.44
C GLU A 136 -6.68 -4.91 12.39
N LEU A 137 -7.47 -3.97 11.86
CA LEU A 137 -8.15 -2.96 12.67
C LEU A 137 -9.15 -3.58 13.65
N TYR A 138 -9.89 -4.61 13.22
CA TYR A 138 -10.76 -5.37 14.09
C TYR A 138 -9.98 -6.01 15.26
N GLN A 139 -8.83 -6.62 14.98
CA GLN A 139 -7.98 -7.21 16.01
C GLN A 139 -7.42 -6.15 16.99
N ILE A 140 -7.09 -4.95 16.49
CA ILE A 140 -6.49 -3.88 17.28
C ILE A 140 -7.55 -3.13 18.10
N PHE A 141 -8.69 -2.80 17.51
CA PHE A 141 -9.65 -1.83 18.06
C PHE A 141 -10.97 -2.41 18.55
N SER A 142 -11.28 -3.70 18.31
CA SER A 142 -12.48 -4.33 18.87
C SER A 142 -12.59 -4.24 20.42
N PRO A 143 -11.49 -4.19 21.20
CA PRO A 143 -11.61 -3.96 22.64
C PRO A 143 -12.22 -2.60 23.03
N TYR A 144 -12.14 -1.59 22.16
CA TYR A 144 -12.74 -0.26 22.36
C TYR A 144 -14.19 -0.17 21.86
N GLN A 145 -14.60 -1.08 20.99
CA GLN A 145 -15.90 -1.12 20.34
C GLN A 145 -16.38 -2.60 20.21
N PRO A 146 -16.64 -3.28 21.34
CA PRO A 146 -16.89 -4.74 21.36
C PRO A 146 -18.19 -5.15 20.66
N GLU A 147 -19.11 -4.20 20.42
CA GLU A 147 -20.36 -4.42 19.70
C GLU A 147 -20.21 -4.45 18.17
N LEU A 148 -19.05 -3.98 17.65
CA LEU A 148 -18.83 -3.91 16.21
C LEU A 148 -18.21 -5.20 15.66
N THR A 149 -18.57 -5.50 14.42
CA THR A 149 -18.08 -6.64 13.65
C THR A 149 -16.91 -6.24 12.73
N GLU A 150 -16.18 -7.21 12.17
CA GLU A 150 -15.15 -6.96 11.15
C GLU A 150 -15.73 -6.19 9.94
N GLN A 151 -17.01 -6.40 9.60
CA GLN A 151 -17.65 -5.66 8.52
C GLN A 151 -17.86 -4.18 8.87
N ASP A 152 -18.11 -3.84 10.14
CA ASP A 152 -18.22 -2.46 10.58
C ASP A 152 -16.84 -1.80 10.51
N PHE A 153 -15.77 -2.48 10.88
CA PHE A 153 -14.39 -2.01 10.71
C PHE A 153 -14.01 -1.81 9.25
N TYR A 154 -14.53 -2.61 8.32
CA TYR A 154 -14.36 -2.33 6.90
C TYR A 154 -14.98 -0.98 6.50
N PHE A 155 -16.18 -0.66 6.99
CA PHE A 155 -16.81 0.64 6.71
C PHE A 155 -16.05 1.80 7.37
N MET A 156 -15.54 1.60 8.57
CA MET A 156 -14.70 2.60 9.26
C MET A 156 -13.38 2.83 8.51
N GLU A 157 -12.79 1.77 7.96
CA GLU A 157 -11.55 1.86 7.19
C GLU A 157 -11.72 2.68 5.90
N ILE A 158 -12.86 2.63 5.23
CA ILE A 158 -13.13 3.53 4.10
C ILE A 158 -12.94 5.00 4.51
N GLY A 159 -13.37 5.36 5.71
CA GLY A 159 -13.22 6.71 6.26
C GLY A 159 -11.79 7.01 6.68
N SER A 160 -11.15 6.13 7.46
CA SER A 160 -9.78 6.34 7.97
C SER A 160 -8.74 6.34 6.85
N ALA A 161 -8.89 5.46 5.87
CA ALA A 161 -8.08 5.48 4.65
C ALA A 161 -8.26 6.77 3.84
N GLY A 162 -9.48 7.33 3.83
CA GLY A 162 -9.75 8.65 3.24
C GLY A 162 -8.97 9.77 3.95
N ILE A 163 -8.93 9.75 5.28
CA ILE A 163 -8.12 10.68 6.08
C ILE A 163 -6.63 10.50 5.72
N MET A 164 -6.12 9.26 5.74
CA MET A 164 -4.73 8.95 5.42
C MET A 164 -4.35 9.44 4.02
N ARG A 165 -5.15 9.09 3.01
CA ARG A 165 -4.94 9.54 1.63
C ARG A 165 -4.93 11.06 1.51
N GLY A 166 -5.81 11.74 2.25
CA GLY A 166 -5.84 13.21 2.29
C GLY A 166 -4.51 13.79 2.74
N PHE A 167 -3.94 13.27 3.83
CA PHE A 167 -2.63 13.71 4.32
C PHE A 167 -1.48 13.32 3.39
N MET A 168 -1.50 12.13 2.78
CA MET A 168 -0.48 11.72 1.80
C MET A 168 -0.48 12.64 0.57
N ALA A 169 -1.64 13.13 0.14
CA ALA A 169 -1.78 14.01 -1.02
C ALA A 169 -1.25 15.44 -0.79
N HIS A 170 -0.98 15.84 0.46
CA HIS A 170 -0.46 17.14 0.83
C HIS A 170 0.98 16.97 1.35
N PRO A 171 2.02 17.23 0.54
CA PRO A 171 3.41 17.19 0.99
C PRO A 171 3.65 18.08 2.19
N CYS A 172 4.62 17.71 3.02
CA CYS A 172 5.06 18.56 4.12
C CYS A 172 5.64 19.89 3.62
N ASP A 173 5.38 20.94 4.39
CA ASP A 173 5.91 22.28 4.21
C ASP A 173 6.24 22.92 5.57
N GLU A 174 6.53 24.22 5.60
CA GLU A 174 6.83 24.96 6.85
C GLU A 174 5.64 24.98 7.83
N ALA A 175 4.41 24.97 7.34
CA ALA A 175 3.20 25.00 8.16
C ALA A 175 2.75 23.59 8.60
N LEU A 176 2.93 22.60 7.74
CA LEU A 176 2.59 21.19 7.95
C LEU A 176 3.86 20.32 7.98
N THR A 177 4.62 20.40 9.05
CA THR A 177 5.81 19.54 9.26
C THR A 177 5.39 18.07 9.37
N LEU A 178 6.32 17.13 9.14
CA LEU A 178 6.07 15.70 9.28
C LEU A 178 5.53 15.35 10.68
N GLU A 179 6.13 15.89 11.73
CA GLU A 179 5.68 15.69 13.12
C GLU A 179 4.23 16.13 13.29
N LYS A 180 3.89 17.33 12.84
CA LYS A 180 2.54 17.88 12.92
C LYS A 180 1.53 17.05 12.11
N LYS A 181 1.94 16.61 10.93
CA LYS A 181 1.15 15.72 10.06
C LYS A 181 0.82 14.41 10.76
N LEU A 182 1.82 13.71 11.28
CA LEU A 182 1.67 12.43 11.99
C LEU A 182 0.82 12.59 13.25
N ARG A 183 1.09 13.61 14.06
CA ARG A 183 0.30 13.92 15.26
C ARG A 183 -1.17 14.16 14.92
N THR A 184 -1.44 14.99 13.91
CA THR A 184 -2.82 15.33 13.51
C THR A 184 -3.55 14.11 13.00
N PHE A 185 -2.93 13.36 12.09
CA PHE A 185 -3.50 12.12 11.53
C PHE A 185 -3.81 11.11 12.63
N LEU A 186 -2.82 10.76 13.47
CA LEU A 186 -3.01 9.76 14.53
C LEU A 186 -4.11 10.16 15.49
N THR A 187 -4.15 11.45 15.89
CA THR A 187 -5.22 11.93 16.77
C THR A 187 -6.60 11.78 16.13
N MET A 188 -6.76 12.15 14.86
CA MET A 188 -8.04 12.03 14.15
C MET A 188 -8.43 10.55 13.96
N SER A 189 -7.51 9.75 13.52
CA SER A 189 -7.75 8.34 13.19
C SER A 189 -8.05 7.52 14.45
N LEU A 190 -7.27 7.66 15.54
CA LEU A 190 -7.51 6.92 16.78
C LEU A 190 -8.82 7.33 17.48
N ARG A 191 -9.23 8.60 17.36
CA ARG A 191 -10.55 9.04 17.81
C ARG A 191 -11.70 8.37 17.07
N SER A 192 -11.54 8.12 15.76
CA SER A 192 -12.56 7.42 14.99
C SER A 192 -12.77 5.97 15.46
N TYR A 193 -11.75 5.37 16.08
CA TYR A 193 -11.82 4.04 16.70
C TYR A 193 -12.15 4.07 18.19
N HIS A 194 -12.63 5.21 18.72
CA HIS A 194 -13.03 5.40 20.12
C HIS A 194 -11.92 5.11 21.15
N VAL A 195 -10.66 5.28 20.75
CA VAL A 195 -9.53 5.16 21.68
C VAL A 195 -9.56 6.30 22.71
N PRO A 196 -9.37 6.04 24.01
CA PRO A 196 -9.31 7.07 25.04
C PRO A 196 -8.22 8.11 24.80
N GLU A 197 -8.48 9.37 25.13
CA GLU A 197 -7.58 10.51 24.86
C GLU A 197 -6.19 10.34 25.50
N ASP A 198 -6.11 9.71 26.68
CA ASP A 198 -4.82 9.45 27.34
C ASP A 198 -3.99 8.38 26.61
N GLU A 199 -4.64 7.37 26.01
CA GLU A 199 -3.97 6.37 25.16
C GLU A 199 -3.57 6.95 23.81
N ILE A 200 -4.41 7.79 23.21
CA ILE A 200 -4.05 8.55 22.00
C ILE A 200 -2.80 9.38 22.26
N LYS A 201 -2.79 10.14 23.37
CA LYS A 201 -1.62 10.95 23.74
C LYS A 201 -0.36 10.10 23.86
N LYS A 202 -0.43 8.97 24.55
CA LYS A 202 0.72 8.05 24.71
C LYS A 202 1.21 7.52 23.36
N ALA A 203 0.31 7.11 22.47
CA ALA A 203 0.67 6.61 21.13
C ALA A 203 1.32 7.69 20.26
N VAL A 204 0.77 8.91 20.29
CA VAL A 204 1.33 10.08 19.59
C VAL A 204 2.71 10.47 20.13
N ASP A 205 2.85 10.52 21.46
CA ASP A 205 4.13 10.85 22.10
C ASP A 205 5.18 9.75 21.83
N PHE A 206 4.78 8.49 21.74
CA PHE A 206 5.65 7.38 21.36
C PHE A 206 6.22 7.57 19.96
N ILE A 207 5.37 7.88 18.97
CA ILE A 207 5.83 8.19 17.60
C ILE A 207 6.72 9.44 17.57
N GLY A 208 6.38 10.47 18.36
CA GLY A 208 7.21 11.68 18.50
C GLY A 208 8.59 11.43 19.08
N GLY A 209 8.77 10.38 19.88
CA GLY A 209 10.05 9.94 20.43
C GLY A 209 10.88 9.05 19.51
N MET A 210 10.32 8.60 18.37
CA MET A 210 11.02 7.76 17.40
C MET A 210 11.75 8.60 16.34
N ASP A 211 12.91 8.13 15.90
CA ASP A 211 13.47 8.60 14.63
C ASP A 211 12.73 7.94 13.46
N ILE A 212 11.48 8.39 13.25
CA ILE A 212 10.59 7.80 12.24
C ILE A 212 11.15 7.93 10.81
N ARG A 213 11.97 8.95 10.52
CA ARG A 213 12.63 9.10 9.23
C ARG A 213 13.64 7.98 8.99
N ALA A 214 14.57 7.76 9.93
CA ALA A 214 15.55 6.69 9.81
C ALA A 214 14.91 5.31 9.77
N VAL A 215 13.81 5.09 10.52
CA VAL A 215 13.02 3.86 10.44
C VAL A 215 12.43 3.68 9.04
N SER A 216 11.78 4.72 8.51
CA SER A 216 11.12 4.65 7.20
C SER A 216 12.10 4.55 6.04
N GLU A 217 13.28 5.17 6.13
CA GLU A 217 14.36 4.99 5.13
C GLU A 217 14.82 3.54 5.04
N ARG A 218 15.00 2.85 6.18
CA ARG A 218 15.31 1.41 6.18
C ARG A 218 14.17 0.58 5.59
N VAL A 219 12.92 0.88 5.96
CA VAL A 219 11.74 0.20 5.42
C VAL A 219 11.63 0.42 3.91
N MET A 220 11.87 1.64 3.42
CA MET A 220 11.88 1.96 2.00
C MET A 220 12.94 1.16 1.24
N HIS A 221 14.15 1.06 1.79
CA HIS A 221 15.22 0.27 1.19
C HIS A 221 14.84 -1.22 1.08
N GLU A 222 14.32 -1.80 2.15
CA GLU A 222 13.87 -3.20 2.15
C GLU A 222 12.65 -3.42 1.22
N LEU A 223 11.72 -2.47 1.17
CA LEU A 223 10.60 -2.50 0.23
C LEU A 223 11.10 -2.53 -1.23
N PHE A 224 12.00 -1.63 -1.61
CA PHE A 224 12.53 -1.57 -2.96
C PHE A 224 13.30 -2.84 -3.32
N LYS A 225 14.09 -3.38 -2.41
CA LYS A 225 14.78 -4.66 -2.57
C LYS A 225 13.79 -5.82 -2.76
N ALA A 226 12.74 -5.88 -1.95
CA ALA A 226 11.70 -6.89 -2.05
C ALA A 226 10.92 -6.78 -3.37
N LEU A 227 10.60 -5.55 -3.82
CA LEU A 227 9.97 -5.31 -5.12
C LEU A 227 10.88 -5.73 -6.27
N ALA A 228 12.16 -5.37 -6.23
CA ALA A 228 13.14 -5.75 -7.25
C ALA A 228 13.28 -7.28 -7.35
N MET A 229 13.33 -7.98 -6.21
CA MET A 229 13.35 -9.44 -6.17
C MET A 229 12.03 -10.06 -6.66
N ARG A 230 10.88 -9.54 -6.21
CA ARG A 230 9.56 -10.07 -6.58
C ARG A 230 9.25 -9.93 -8.05
N PHE A 231 9.58 -8.78 -8.63
CA PHE A 231 9.28 -8.43 -10.00
C PHE A 231 10.50 -8.54 -10.95
N GLU A 232 11.64 -9.03 -10.43
CA GLU A 232 12.84 -9.39 -11.19
C GLU A 232 13.41 -8.24 -12.05
N PHE A 233 13.70 -7.10 -11.42
CA PHE A 233 14.42 -5.99 -12.04
C PHE A 233 15.59 -5.53 -11.15
N THR A 234 16.51 -4.76 -11.73
CA THR A 234 17.56 -4.03 -10.99
C THR A 234 17.16 -2.58 -10.80
N LEU A 235 17.39 -2.09 -9.59
CA LEU A 235 17.23 -0.67 -9.23
C LEU A 235 18.46 0.14 -9.63
#